data_f47435068941a2bd811630c92e229ca4
#
_entry.id   f47435068941a2bd811630c92e229ca4
#
_cell.length_a   1.000
_cell.length_b   1.000
_cell.length_c   1.000
_cell.angle_alpha   90.00
_cell.angle_beta   90.00
_cell.angle_gamma   90.00
#
_symmetry.space_group_name_H-M   'P 1'
#
loop_
_entity.id
_entity.type
_entity.pdbx_description
1 polymer ?
#
loop_
_entity_poly.entity_id
_entity_poly.type
_entity_poly.pdbx_seq_one_letter_code
_entity_poly.pdbx_strand_id
1 'polypeptide(L)'
;MGSLSKFRDRAAYDGTVEASIYIRHDSHRRGLGRALLIDLIERARASGYHTLIGGCSADQTASLRLQESLGFTRVAHFKEVGYKFGRWLDVIFLQLMLT
;
A
#
# COMPACT_ATOMS: atom_id res chain seq x y z
N MET A 1 9.51 -2.54 7.57
CA MET A 1 10.17 -1.50 6.76
C MET A 1 9.22 -1.01 5.67
N GLY A 2 9.20 0.27 5.42
CA GLY A 2 8.34 0.86 4.41
C GLY A 2 9.12 1.77 3.48
N SER A 3 8.63 1.94 2.26
CA SER A 3 9.24 2.81 1.28
C SER A 3 8.19 3.41 0.36
N LEU A 4 8.52 4.54 -0.24
CA LEU A 4 7.72 5.19 -1.28
C LEU A 4 8.48 5.08 -2.60
N SER A 5 7.74 4.82 -3.68
CA SER A 5 8.29 4.75 -5.01
C SER A 5 7.33 5.37 -6.01
N LYS A 6 7.86 5.81 -7.16
CA LYS A 6 7.03 6.35 -8.21
C LYS A 6 6.07 5.30 -8.74
N PHE A 7 4.82 5.66 -8.94
CA PHE A 7 3.83 4.79 -9.54
C PHE A 7 4.16 4.49 -11.00
N ARG A 8 4.52 5.53 -11.75
CA ARG A 8 4.96 5.43 -13.13
C ARG A 8 6.02 6.48 -13.42
N ASP A 9 6.96 6.12 -14.30
CA ASP A 9 8.12 6.96 -14.61
C ASP A 9 7.81 7.96 -15.75
N ARG A 10 6.68 8.67 -15.63
CA ARG A 10 6.27 9.72 -16.56
C ARG A 10 5.80 10.95 -15.78
N ALA A 11 6.08 12.12 -16.31
CA ALA A 11 5.74 13.40 -15.67
C ALA A 11 4.25 13.52 -15.31
N ALA A 12 3.37 12.97 -16.14
CA ALA A 12 1.93 12.99 -15.88
C ALA A 12 1.56 12.27 -14.58
N TYR A 13 2.41 11.36 -14.09
CA TYR A 13 2.16 10.56 -12.90
C TYR A 13 3.05 10.95 -11.71
N ASP A 14 3.72 12.09 -11.77
CA ASP A 14 4.61 12.55 -10.70
C ASP A 14 3.86 12.86 -9.40
N GLY A 15 2.56 13.10 -9.47
CA GLY A 15 1.73 13.31 -8.28
C GLY A 15 1.27 12.03 -7.59
N THR A 16 1.59 10.87 -8.14
CA THR A 16 1.19 9.57 -7.62
C THR A 16 2.40 8.81 -7.09
N VAL A 17 2.28 8.27 -5.89
CA VAL A 17 3.35 7.49 -5.26
C VAL A 17 2.77 6.18 -4.74
N GLU A 18 3.56 5.13 -4.78
CA GLU A 18 3.19 3.81 -4.29
C GLU A 18 3.90 3.52 -2.98
N ALA A 19 3.14 3.04 -2.00
CA ALA A 19 3.67 2.65 -0.70
C ALA A 19 3.91 1.15 -0.66
N SER A 20 5.07 0.74 -0.16
CA SER A 20 5.41 -0.65 0.09
C SER A 20 5.77 -0.83 1.55
N ILE A 21 5.11 -1.77 2.22
CA ILE A 21 5.35 -2.07 3.62
C ILE A 21 5.60 -3.56 3.77
N TYR A 22 6.74 -3.90 4.39
CA TYR A 22 7.07 -5.27 4.74
C TYR A 22 7.10 -5.40 6.24
N ILE A 23 6.20 -6.24 6.77
CA ILE A 23 6.19 -6.59 8.18
C ILE A 23 6.54 -8.07 8.27
N ARG A 24 7.57 -8.40 9.03
CA ARG A 24 7.95 -9.78 9.22
C ARG A 24 6.83 -10.56 9.89
N HIS A 25 6.67 -11.80 9.47
CA HIS A 25 5.64 -12.68 9.96
C HIS A 25 5.70 -12.90 11.48
N ASP A 26 6.90 -12.87 12.04
CA ASP A 26 7.17 -13.03 13.46
C ASP A 26 7.11 -11.71 14.26
N SER A 27 6.90 -10.59 13.59
CA SER A 27 6.87 -9.27 14.20
C SER A 27 5.47 -8.66 14.21
N HIS A 28 4.46 -9.47 14.46
CA HIS A 28 3.07 -9.02 14.53
C HIS A 28 2.79 -8.22 15.80
N ARG A 29 3.50 -7.13 15.97
CA ARG A 29 3.16 -6.20 17.04
C ARG A 29 2.07 -5.27 16.57
N ARG A 30 1.00 -5.20 17.34
CA ARG A 30 -0.07 -4.25 17.08
C ARG A 30 0.50 -2.85 17.05
N GLY A 31 0.18 -2.12 16.02
CA GLY A 31 0.59 -0.74 15.88
C GLY A 31 1.86 -0.51 15.08
N LEU A 32 2.72 -1.51 14.87
CA LEU A 32 3.93 -1.29 14.07
C LEU A 32 3.59 -0.99 12.62
N GLY A 33 2.75 -1.80 11.99
CA GLY A 33 2.32 -1.56 10.62
C GLY A 33 1.56 -0.26 10.48
N ARG A 34 0.71 0.05 11.45
CA ARG A 34 -0.04 1.31 11.48
C ARG A 34 0.90 2.50 11.58
N ALA A 35 1.90 2.45 12.45
CA ALA A 35 2.86 3.54 12.62
C ALA A 35 3.68 3.76 11.35
N LEU A 36 4.13 2.68 10.70
CA LEU A 36 4.87 2.77 9.45
C LEU A 36 4.01 3.38 8.34
N LEU A 37 2.77 2.96 8.22
CA LEU A 37 1.89 3.46 7.18
C LEU A 37 1.53 4.92 7.40
N ILE A 38 1.27 5.32 8.64
CA ILE A 38 1.03 6.73 8.99
C ILE A 38 2.25 7.58 8.63
N ASP A 39 3.45 7.11 8.95
CA ASP A 39 4.68 7.80 8.60
C ASP A 39 4.83 7.97 7.09
N LEU A 40 4.54 6.94 6.31
CA LEU A 40 4.60 7.01 4.85
C LEU A 40 3.56 8.00 4.29
N ILE A 41 2.36 8.00 4.85
CA ILE A 41 1.31 8.96 4.46
C ILE A 41 1.78 10.39 4.70
N GLU A 42 2.34 10.65 5.87
CA GLU A 42 2.82 11.99 6.22
C GLU A 42 3.98 12.43 5.33
N ARG A 43 4.91 11.54 5.04
CA ARG A 43 6.03 11.81 4.14
C ARG A 43 5.55 12.10 2.74
N ALA A 44 4.61 11.32 2.24
CA ALA A 44 4.05 11.52 0.91
C ALA A 44 3.33 12.86 0.81
N ARG A 45 2.56 13.20 1.85
CA ARG A 45 1.86 14.49 1.91
C ARG A 45 2.84 15.66 1.97
N ALA A 46 3.87 15.55 2.81
CA ALA A 46 4.90 16.59 2.96
C ALA A 46 5.72 16.78 1.68
N SER A 47 5.88 15.71 0.88
CA SER A 47 6.59 15.78 -0.40
C SER A 47 5.72 16.32 -1.53
N GLY A 48 4.47 16.67 -1.27
CA GLY A 48 3.58 17.28 -2.24
C GLY A 48 2.87 16.30 -3.18
N TYR A 49 2.87 15.00 -2.87
CA TYR A 49 2.14 14.03 -3.68
C TYR A 49 0.64 14.21 -3.52
N HIS A 50 -0.08 13.96 -4.59
CA HIS A 50 -1.52 14.11 -4.64
C HIS A 50 -2.24 12.83 -4.19
N THR A 51 -1.73 11.66 -4.56
CA THR A 51 -2.37 10.39 -4.25
C THR A 51 -1.36 9.31 -3.91
N LEU A 52 -1.75 8.42 -3.01
CA LEU A 52 -0.93 7.31 -2.54
C LEU A 52 -1.62 6.00 -2.88
N ILE A 53 -0.89 5.09 -3.53
CA ILE A 53 -1.39 3.76 -3.89
C ILE A 53 -0.74 2.73 -2.97
N GLY A 54 -1.55 1.85 -2.40
CA GLY A 54 -1.09 0.70 -1.64
C GLY A 54 -1.59 -0.57 -2.25
N GLY A 55 -0.75 -1.59 -2.35
CA GLY A 55 -1.14 -2.89 -2.89
C GLY A 55 -0.79 -4.01 -1.93
N CYS A 56 -1.61 -5.05 -1.90
CA CYS A 56 -1.30 -6.25 -1.12
C CYS A 56 -2.05 -7.44 -1.68
N SER A 57 -1.57 -8.65 -1.34
CA SER A 57 -2.28 -9.87 -1.69
C SER A 57 -3.64 -9.92 -1.01
N ALA A 58 -4.64 -10.47 -1.72
CA ALA A 58 -6.01 -10.54 -1.21
C ALA A 58 -6.15 -11.37 0.07
N ASP A 59 -5.21 -12.27 0.33
CA ASP A 59 -5.20 -13.09 1.55
C ASP A 59 -4.66 -12.34 2.77
N GLN A 60 -4.11 -11.16 2.59
CA GLN A 60 -3.58 -10.34 3.69
C GLN A 60 -4.66 -9.43 4.26
N THR A 61 -5.64 -10.02 4.90
CA THR A 61 -6.79 -9.28 5.42
C THR A 61 -6.44 -8.23 6.45
N ALA A 62 -5.43 -8.50 7.29
CA ALA A 62 -4.98 -7.52 8.28
C ALA A 62 -4.42 -6.25 7.63
N SER A 63 -3.65 -6.40 6.55
CA SER A 63 -3.11 -5.27 5.80
C SER A 63 -4.22 -4.48 5.11
N LEU A 64 -5.20 -5.17 4.52
CA LEU A 64 -6.34 -4.52 3.89
C LEU A 64 -7.14 -3.70 4.90
N ARG A 65 -7.43 -4.29 6.07
CA ARG A 65 -8.16 -3.59 7.12
C ARG A 65 -7.41 -2.38 7.65
N LEU A 66 -6.08 -2.53 7.80
CA LEU A 66 -5.25 -1.43 8.25
C LEU A 66 -5.32 -0.25 7.28
N GLN A 67 -5.15 -0.51 6.00
CA GLN A 67 -5.21 0.54 4.99
C GLN A 67 -6.59 1.19 4.96
N GLU A 68 -7.65 0.40 5.01
CA GLU A 68 -9.02 0.93 5.02
C GLU A 68 -9.28 1.76 6.27
N SER A 69 -8.73 1.37 7.42
CA SER A 69 -8.89 2.14 8.67
C SER A 69 -8.21 3.50 8.62
N LEU A 70 -7.23 3.68 7.73
CA LEU A 70 -6.52 4.94 7.55
C LEU A 70 -7.06 5.77 6.37
N GLY A 71 -8.18 5.35 5.80
CA GLY A 71 -8.86 6.12 4.76
C GLY A 71 -8.64 5.64 3.35
N PHE A 72 -7.86 4.57 3.15
CA PHE A 72 -7.69 4.00 1.81
C PHE A 72 -8.99 3.34 1.35
N THR A 73 -9.26 3.43 0.05
CA THR A 73 -10.38 2.76 -0.58
C THR A 73 -9.87 1.74 -1.60
N ARG A 74 -10.55 0.60 -1.70
CA ARG A 74 -10.20 -0.41 -2.70
C ARG A 74 -10.61 0.10 -4.08
N VAL A 75 -9.65 0.13 -5.00
CA VAL A 75 -9.87 0.66 -6.36
C VAL A 75 -9.66 -0.39 -7.44
N ALA A 76 -8.92 -1.45 -7.15
CA ALA A 76 -8.68 -2.52 -8.12
C ALA A 76 -8.50 -3.86 -7.42
N HIS A 77 -8.96 -4.92 -8.10
CA HIS A 77 -8.77 -6.29 -7.65
C HIS A 77 -8.32 -7.10 -8.88
N PHE A 78 -7.06 -7.47 -8.91
CA PHE A 78 -6.50 -8.28 -9.98
C PHE A 78 -6.51 -9.74 -9.57
N LYS A 79 -7.16 -10.57 -10.36
CA LYS A 79 -7.24 -12.00 -10.09
C LYS A 79 -6.03 -12.72 -10.68
N GLU A 80 -5.44 -13.63 -9.90
CA GLU A 80 -4.39 -14.54 -10.34
C GLU A 80 -3.23 -13.85 -11.04
N VAL A 81 -2.78 -12.72 -10.51
CA VAL A 81 -1.65 -11.97 -11.08
C VAL A 81 -0.32 -12.33 -10.44
N GLY A 82 -0.33 -12.95 -9.28
CA GLY A 82 0.88 -13.43 -8.60
C GLY A 82 0.87 -14.93 -8.45
N TYR A 83 2.04 -15.55 -8.49
CA TYR A 83 2.18 -16.98 -8.22
C TYR A 83 3.24 -17.17 -7.16
N LYS A 84 2.85 -17.81 -6.06
CA LYS A 84 3.74 -17.98 -4.92
C LYS A 84 3.32 -19.19 -4.09
N PHE A 85 4.30 -19.97 -3.64
CA PHE A 85 4.06 -21.15 -2.81
C PHE A 85 3.09 -22.14 -3.44
N GLY A 86 3.19 -22.34 -4.76
CA GLY A 86 2.39 -23.32 -5.49
C GLY A 86 0.95 -22.89 -5.75
N ARG A 87 0.61 -21.61 -5.54
CA ARG A 87 -0.75 -21.14 -5.80
C ARG A 87 -0.77 -19.74 -6.41
N TRP A 88 -1.86 -19.47 -7.09
CA TRP A 88 -2.13 -18.15 -7.66
C TRP A 88 -2.67 -17.22 -6.58
N LEU A 89 -2.24 -15.97 -6.63
CA LEU A 89 -2.66 -14.94 -5.68
C LEU A 89 -3.32 -13.78 -6.40
N ASP A 90 -4.40 -13.31 -5.81
CA ASP A 90 -5.03 -12.05 -6.23
C ASP A 90 -4.30 -10.89 -5.54
N VAL A 91 -4.32 -9.73 -6.18
CA VAL A 91 -3.76 -8.50 -5.63
C VAL A 91 -4.83 -7.43 -5.61
N ILE A 92 -4.96 -6.76 -4.49
CA ILE A 92 -5.90 -5.65 -4.32
C ILE A 92 -5.08 -4.36 -4.20
N PHE A 93 -5.44 -3.36 -4.99
CA PHE A 93 -4.89 -2.02 -4.87
C PHE A 93 -5.87 -1.10 -4.15
N LEU A 94 -5.33 -0.30 -3.25
CA LEU A 94 -6.08 0.69 -2.49
C LEU A 94 -5.49 2.06 -2.76
N GLN A 95 -6.29 3.09 -2.62
CA GLN A 95 -5.88 4.46 -2.92
C GLN A 95 -6.29 5.40 -1.80
N LEU A 96 -5.39 6.31 -1.44
CA LEU A 96 -5.64 7.38 -0.51
C LEU A 96 -5.33 8.71 -1.20
N MET A 97 -6.32 9.58 -1.24
CA MET A 97 -6.11 10.95 -1.72
C MET A 97 -5.45 11.77 -0.63
N LEU A 98 -4.34 12.42 -0.95
CA LEU A 98 -3.54 13.20 0.02
C LEU A 98 -3.92 14.67 0.04
N THR A 99 -4.51 15.15 -1.03
CA THR A 99 -4.93 16.56 -1.15
C THR A 99 -6.35 16.69 -1.64
#